data_061bea4bc7d3784e0f95882212d10455
#
_entry.id   061bea4bc7d3784e0f95882212d10455
#
_cell.length_a   1.000
_cell.length_b   1.000
_cell.length_c   1.000
_cell.angle_alpha   90.00
_cell.angle_beta   90.00
_cell.angle_gamma   90.00
#
_symmetry.space_group_name_H-M   'P 1'
#
loop_
_entity.id
_entity.type
_entity.pdbx_description
1 polymer ?
#
loop_
_entity_poly.entity_id
_entity_poly.type
_entity_poly.pdbx_seq_one_letter_code
_entity_poly.pdbx_strand_id
1 'polypeptide(L)'
;MRRVRWSVIALLVIAASYALWKYGGSPPIAAGSTLVVELSGSYVEAPDTPVFGQILGMQRRSLLGTLSELRKAERDDRIGHVLLVVRNLQVGWAKAQELRDAIRALRDAGRHPVAYLEVEGFGANRDYYVASAAEKLYMAPGSGAPLIGLAEEHWFLGGLWDQLGVTVQVAQAGNYKGAADSIAGHAMNEFYREQSNRLLDSVDGLFVGGIAEARGVPVETVRKVIASAPSRPEVLEALK
;
A
#
# COMPACT_ATOMS: atom_id res chain seq x y z
N MET A 1 -9.31 44.28 -43.86
CA MET A 1 -9.03 42.84 -43.57
C MET A 1 -8.32 42.56 -42.23
N ARG A 2 -7.28 43.29 -41.81
CA ARG A 2 -6.56 43.05 -40.53
C ARG A 2 -7.44 43.21 -39.27
N ARG A 3 -8.30 44.21 -39.20
CA ARG A 3 -9.20 44.44 -38.04
C ARG A 3 -10.24 43.35 -37.85
N VAL A 4 -10.81 42.79 -38.91
CA VAL A 4 -11.77 41.70 -38.86
C VAL A 4 -11.15 40.40 -38.31
N ARG A 5 -9.88 40.11 -38.65
CA ARG A 5 -9.16 38.96 -38.15
C ARG A 5 -8.93 39.04 -36.62
N TRP A 6 -8.60 40.21 -36.10
CA TRP A 6 -8.42 40.44 -34.66
C TRP A 6 -9.74 40.31 -33.89
N SER A 7 -10.86 40.79 -34.47
CA SER A 7 -12.17 40.66 -33.84
C SER A 7 -12.63 39.22 -33.78
N VAL A 8 -12.35 38.39 -34.78
CA VAL A 8 -12.68 36.94 -34.80
C VAL A 8 -11.83 36.22 -33.77
N ILE A 9 -10.53 36.51 -33.65
CA ILE A 9 -9.64 35.91 -32.65
C ILE A 9 -10.11 36.28 -31.23
N ALA A 10 -10.45 37.53 -30.97
CA ALA A 10 -10.97 37.98 -29.69
C ALA A 10 -12.27 37.25 -29.31
N LEU A 11 -13.18 37.05 -30.26
CA LEU A 11 -14.44 36.30 -30.05
C LEU A 11 -14.20 34.84 -29.75
N LEU A 12 -13.24 34.18 -30.43
CA LEU A 12 -12.85 32.82 -30.17
C LEU A 12 -12.20 32.63 -28.78
N VAL A 13 -11.35 33.59 -28.37
CA VAL A 13 -10.74 33.57 -27.02
C VAL A 13 -11.82 33.76 -25.96
N ILE A 14 -12.76 34.69 -26.14
CA ILE A 14 -13.88 34.87 -25.20
C ILE A 14 -14.76 33.63 -25.14
N ALA A 15 -15.11 33.02 -26.28
CA ALA A 15 -15.91 31.80 -26.34
C ALA A 15 -15.17 30.63 -25.69
N ALA A 16 -13.87 30.46 -25.92
CA ALA A 16 -13.03 29.46 -25.30
C ALA A 16 -12.92 29.67 -23.78
N SER A 17 -12.71 30.92 -23.33
CA SER A 17 -12.67 31.24 -21.89
C SER A 17 -14.03 31.01 -21.22
N TYR A 18 -15.13 31.33 -21.88
CA TYR A 18 -16.46 31.05 -21.38
C TYR A 18 -16.76 29.54 -21.33
N ALA A 19 -16.33 28.79 -22.33
CA ALA A 19 -16.46 27.33 -22.34
C ALA A 19 -15.62 26.70 -21.23
N LEU A 20 -14.37 27.15 -21.03
CA LEU A 20 -13.52 26.70 -19.92
C LEU A 20 -14.11 27.05 -18.55
N TRP A 21 -14.69 28.25 -18.40
CA TRP A 21 -15.38 28.66 -17.17
C TRP A 21 -16.65 27.85 -16.91
N LYS A 22 -17.44 27.58 -17.94
CA LYS A 22 -18.74 26.87 -17.82
C LYS A 22 -18.59 25.36 -17.71
N TYR A 23 -17.61 24.75 -18.38
CA TYR A 23 -17.44 23.30 -18.49
C TYR A 23 -16.14 22.78 -17.84
N GLY A 24 -15.18 23.66 -17.53
CA GLY A 24 -13.91 23.29 -16.92
C GLY A 24 -13.93 23.28 -15.38
N GLY A 25 -15.00 23.73 -14.74
CA GLY A 25 -15.17 23.63 -13.30
C GLY A 25 -15.55 22.22 -12.89
N SER A 26 -14.77 21.57 -12.02
CA SER A 26 -15.22 20.34 -11.36
C SER A 26 -16.53 20.61 -10.63
N PRO A 27 -17.52 19.70 -10.69
CA PRO A 27 -18.78 19.89 -9.96
C PRO A 27 -18.47 20.09 -8.48
N PRO A 28 -19.21 20.97 -7.79
CA PRO A 28 -19.01 21.20 -6.36
C PRO A 28 -19.24 19.90 -5.59
N ILE A 29 -18.34 19.59 -4.68
CA ILE A 29 -18.51 18.45 -3.77
C ILE A 29 -19.70 18.73 -2.85
N ALA A 30 -20.71 17.89 -2.89
CA ALA A 30 -21.87 18.00 -2.02
C ALA A 30 -21.52 17.56 -0.58
N ALA A 31 -22.22 18.12 0.40
CA ALA A 31 -22.07 17.67 1.78
C ALA A 31 -22.52 16.19 1.91
N GLY A 32 -21.77 15.40 2.67
CA GLY A 32 -22.00 13.97 2.83
C GLY A 32 -21.50 13.10 1.67
N SER A 33 -20.69 13.67 0.76
CA SER A 33 -20.08 12.90 -0.34
C SER A 33 -19.20 11.76 0.17
N THR A 34 -19.14 10.68 -0.61
CA THR A 34 -18.24 9.56 -0.39
C THR A 34 -17.03 9.68 -1.32
N LEU A 35 -15.83 9.71 -0.74
CA LEU A 35 -14.58 9.58 -1.49
C LEU A 35 -14.30 8.08 -1.74
N VAL A 36 -14.05 7.70 -2.98
CA VAL A 36 -13.63 6.35 -3.34
C VAL A 36 -12.15 6.38 -3.67
N VAL A 37 -11.36 5.58 -2.94
CA VAL A 37 -9.91 5.47 -3.14
C VAL A 37 -9.56 4.01 -3.40
N GLU A 38 -8.92 3.77 -4.53
CA GLU A 38 -8.38 2.44 -4.85
C GLU A 38 -6.93 2.35 -4.39
N LEU A 39 -6.65 1.39 -3.51
CA LEU A 39 -5.33 1.07 -3.01
C LEU A 39 -4.86 -0.25 -3.65
N SER A 40 -4.04 -0.16 -4.71
CA SER A 40 -3.61 -1.34 -5.46
C SER A 40 -2.24 -1.15 -6.12
N GLY A 41 -1.55 -2.26 -6.39
CA GLY A 41 -0.27 -2.28 -7.10
C GLY A 41 0.88 -1.64 -6.34
N SER A 42 1.90 -1.21 -7.08
CA SER A 42 3.12 -0.60 -6.53
C SER A 42 3.01 0.93 -6.48
N TYR A 43 3.64 1.51 -5.46
CA TYR A 43 3.70 2.95 -5.25
C TYR A 43 5.14 3.46 -5.33
N VAL A 44 5.34 4.52 -6.12
CA VAL A 44 6.56 5.33 -6.03
C VAL A 44 6.40 6.41 -4.95
N GLU A 45 7.50 6.91 -4.38
CA GLU A 45 7.44 7.93 -3.33
C GLU A 45 6.79 9.22 -3.87
N ALA A 46 7.37 9.78 -4.92
CA ALA A 46 6.87 10.94 -5.60
C ALA A 46 6.80 10.68 -7.11
N PRO A 47 5.86 11.28 -7.83
CA PRO A 47 5.78 11.12 -9.27
C PRO A 47 6.98 11.81 -9.91
N ASP A 48 7.90 11.05 -10.44
CA ASP A 48 8.97 11.52 -11.32
C ASP A 48 8.61 11.17 -12.77
N THR A 49 7.41 11.59 -13.18
CA THR A 49 6.92 11.30 -14.53
C THR A 49 7.17 12.54 -15.39
N PRO A 50 8.05 12.45 -16.40
CA PRO A 50 8.18 13.48 -17.42
C PRO A 50 6.80 13.84 -17.98
N VAL A 51 6.58 15.11 -18.31
CA VAL A 51 5.30 15.61 -18.87
C VAL A 51 4.81 14.74 -20.03
N PHE A 52 5.73 14.19 -20.81
CA PHE A 52 5.44 13.28 -21.92
C PHE A 52 4.87 11.93 -21.45
N GLY A 53 5.32 11.41 -20.34
CA GLY A 53 4.81 10.15 -19.75
C GLY A 53 3.39 10.32 -19.20
N GLN A 54 3.03 11.51 -18.71
CA GLN A 54 1.66 11.81 -18.29
C GLN A 54 0.69 11.82 -19.47
N ILE A 55 1.12 12.36 -20.62
CA ILE A 55 0.31 12.38 -21.86
C ILE A 55 0.09 10.95 -22.40
N LEU A 56 1.06 10.07 -22.21
CA LEU A 56 0.98 8.65 -22.64
C LEU A 56 0.26 7.75 -21.63
N GLY A 57 -0.33 8.28 -20.57
CA GLY A 57 -1.04 7.49 -19.57
C GLY A 57 -0.13 6.63 -18.67
N MET A 58 1.17 6.82 -18.68
CA MET A 58 2.13 6.13 -17.82
C MET A 58 2.17 6.73 -16.41
N GLN A 59 1.03 6.93 -15.78
CA GLN A 59 0.98 7.44 -14.42
C GLN A 59 1.28 6.32 -13.42
N ARG A 60 2.42 6.43 -12.74
CA ARG A 60 2.70 5.62 -11.56
C ARG A 60 1.95 6.21 -10.36
N ARG A 61 1.33 5.35 -9.57
CA ARG A 61 0.66 5.80 -8.33
C ARG A 61 1.72 6.34 -7.37
N SER A 62 1.51 7.55 -6.87
CA SER A 62 2.37 8.19 -5.89
C SER A 62 1.85 7.95 -4.48
N LEU A 63 2.71 7.47 -3.59
CA LEU A 63 2.36 7.34 -2.17
C LEU A 63 2.02 8.70 -1.58
N LEU A 64 2.87 9.71 -1.79
CA LEU A 64 2.62 11.07 -1.31
C LEU A 64 1.33 11.66 -1.87
N GLY A 65 1.00 11.38 -3.15
CA GLY A 65 -0.26 11.77 -3.76
C GLY A 65 -1.46 11.16 -3.02
N THR A 66 -1.46 9.84 -2.84
CA THR A 66 -2.52 9.12 -2.13
C THR A 66 -2.67 9.59 -0.68
N LEU A 67 -1.56 9.71 0.06
CA LEU A 67 -1.59 10.23 1.42
C LEU A 67 -2.12 11.67 1.49
N SER A 68 -1.78 12.51 0.49
CA SER A 68 -2.31 13.88 0.39
C SER A 68 -3.82 13.89 0.14
N GLU A 69 -4.33 12.99 -0.69
CA GLU A 69 -5.78 12.83 -0.93
C GLU A 69 -6.51 12.41 0.35
N LEU A 70 -6.00 11.42 1.06
CA LEU A 70 -6.57 10.98 2.34
C LEU A 70 -6.55 12.09 3.40
N ARG A 71 -5.44 12.85 3.51
CA ARG A 71 -5.34 14.00 4.41
C ARG A 71 -6.30 15.16 4.04
N LYS A 72 -6.55 15.38 2.75
CA LYS A 72 -7.55 16.35 2.31
C LYS A 72 -8.95 15.90 2.71
N ALA A 73 -9.27 14.61 2.51
CA ALA A 73 -10.54 14.03 2.91
C ALA A 73 -10.77 14.10 4.44
N GLU A 74 -9.71 13.88 5.23
CA GLU A 74 -9.73 14.03 6.69
C GLU A 74 -10.22 15.43 7.12
N ARG A 75 -9.79 16.50 6.39
CA ARG A 75 -10.05 17.90 6.73
C ARG A 75 -11.27 18.50 6.04
N ASP A 76 -11.83 17.83 5.05
CA ASP A 76 -12.95 18.35 4.27
C ASP A 76 -14.29 17.86 4.84
N ASP A 77 -15.03 18.76 5.50
CA ASP A 77 -16.31 18.45 6.14
C ASP A 77 -17.41 18.04 5.16
N ARG A 78 -17.20 18.21 3.86
CA ARG A 78 -18.12 17.73 2.83
C ARG A 78 -17.97 16.23 2.59
N ILE A 79 -16.84 15.63 2.98
CA ILE A 79 -16.62 14.18 2.88
C ILE A 79 -17.14 13.51 4.14
N GLY A 80 -18.25 12.79 4.04
CA GLY A 80 -18.84 12.04 5.15
C GLY A 80 -18.29 10.61 5.25
N HIS A 81 -17.97 10.01 4.11
CA HIS A 81 -17.53 8.61 4.03
C HIS A 81 -16.33 8.44 3.12
N VAL A 82 -15.50 7.42 3.39
CA VAL A 82 -14.40 7.04 2.51
C VAL A 82 -14.51 5.55 2.22
N LEU A 83 -14.64 5.18 0.95
CA LEU A 83 -14.59 3.79 0.51
C LEU A 83 -13.19 3.48 -0.02
N LEU A 84 -12.53 2.54 0.62
CA LEU A 84 -11.20 2.05 0.26
C LEU A 84 -11.34 0.70 -0.44
N VAL A 85 -11.02 0.63 -1.72
CA VAL A 85 -10.94 -0.64 -2.46
C VAL A 85 -9.50 -1.11 -2.41
N VAL A 86 -9.23 -2.17 -1.67
CA VAL A 86 -7.88 -2.68 -1.42
C VAL A 86 -7.69 -3.99 -2.17
N ARG A 87 -6.68 -4.04 -3.05
CA ARG A 87 -6.37 -5.24 -3.82
C ARG A 87 -4.92 -5.29 -4.28
N ASN A 88 -4.27 -6.41 -4.09
CA ASN A 88 -2.93 -6.69 -4.62
C ASN A 88 -1.91 -5.57 -4.35
N LEU A 89 -1.80 -5.13 -3.10
CA LEU A 89 -0.86 -4.10 -2.67
C LEU A 89 0.58 -4.61 -2.74
N GLN A 90 1.36 -4.03 -3.63
CA GLN A 90 2.78 -4.32 -3.82
C GLN A 90 3.65 -3.25 -3.15
N VAL A 91 3.51 -3.11 -1.85
CA VAL A 91 4.23 -2.12 -1.03
C VAL A 91 5.04 -2.80 0.06
N GLY A 92 6.12 -2.16 0.52
CA GLY A 92 6.83 -2.60 1.73
C GLY A 92 6.02 -2.28 3.00
N TRP A 93 6.44 -2.86 4.13
CA TRP A 93 5.75 -2.69 5.42
C TRP A 93 5.69 -1.23 5.88
N ALA A 94 6.73 -0.43 5.64
CA ALA A 94 6.73 1.00 5.98
C ALA A 94 5.62 1.76 5.23
N LYS A 95 5.47 1.54 3.93
CA LYS A 95 4.40 2.17 3.13
C LYS A 95 3.01 1.67 3.54
N ALA A 96 2.90 0.40 3.88
CA ALA A 96 1.65 -0.16 4.41
C ALA A 96 1.26 0.49 5.75
N GLN A 97 2.25 0.76 6.62
CA GLN A 97 2.05 1.48 7.87
C GLN A 97 1.56 2.91 7.64
N GLU A 98 2.17 3.66 6.72
CA GLU A 98 1.76 5.02 6.41
C GLU A 98 0.32 5.08 5.86
N LEU A 99 -0.05 4.16 4.97
CA LEU A 99 -1.43 4.05 4.48
C LEU A 99 -2.41 3.74 5.61
N ARG A 100 -2.04 2.79 6.48
CA ARG A 100 -2.82 2.42 7.66
C ARG A 100 -3.03 3.61 8.59
N ASP A 101 -1.98 4.39 8.87
CA ASP A 101 -2.05 5.55 9.76
C ASP A 101 -2.94 6.66 9.18
N ALA A 102 -2.90 6.86 7.86
CA ALA A 102 -3.79 7.78 7.17
C ALA A 102 -5.28 7.33 7.24
N ILE A 103 -5.54 6.02 7.14
CA ILE A 103 -6.90 5.47 7.28
C ILE A 103 -7.40 5.63 8.72
N ARG A 104 -6.54 5.41 9.71
CA ARG A 104 -6.88 5.63 11.12
C ARG A 104 -7.22 7.09 11.39
N ALA A 105 -6.44 8.02 10.84
CA ALA A 105 -6.72 9.46 10.96
C ALA A 105 -8.09 9.85 10.38
N LEU A 106 -8.50 9.25 9.26
CA LEU A 106 -9.86 9.43 8.72
C LEU A 106 -10.94 8.95 9.70
N ARG A 107 -10.75 7.80 10.33
CA ARG A 107 -11.68 7.27 11.33
C ARG A 107 -11.77 8.20 12.53
N ASP A 108 -10.63 8.66 13.05
CA ASP A 108 -10.55 9.55 14.21
C ASP A 108 -11.16 10.93 13.90
N ALA A 109 -11.14 11.38 12.65
CA ALA A 109 -11.82 12.58 12.16
C ALA A 109 -13.33 12.38 11.85
N GLY A 110 -13.89 11.17 12.08
CA GLY A 110 -15.31 10.88 11.83
C GLY A 110 -15.68 10.79 10.35
N ARG A 111 -14.75 10.40 9.47
CA ARG A 111 -15.00 10.24 8.03
C ARG A 111 -15.47 8.82 7.65
N HIS A 112 -15.75 7.97 8.62
CA HIS A 112 -16.31 6.61 8.49
C HIS A 112 -15.68 5.79 7.35
N PRO A 113 -14.36 5.49 7.40
CA PRO A 113 -13.71 4.70 6.36
C PRO A 113 -14.24 3.26 6.34
N VAL A 114 -14.63 2.81 5.17
CA VAL A 114 -15.05 1.43 4.88
C VAL A 114 -14.04 0.83 3.91
N ALA A 115 -13.48 -0.32 4.23
CA ALA A 115 -12.60 -1.05 3.34
C ALA A 115 -13.36 -2.20 2.66
N TYR A 116 -13.17 -2.32 1.35
CA TYR A 116 -13.58 -3.47 0.57
C TYR A 116 -12.33 -4.17 0.05
N LEU A 117 -12.10 -5.40 0.52
CA LEU A 117 -10.89 -6.17 0.26
C LEU A 117 -11.17 -7.22 -0.81
N GLU A 118 -10.40 -7.18 -1.89
CA GLU A 118 -10.37 -8.17 -2.94
C GLU A 118 -9.06 -8.92 -2.90
N VAL A 119 -9.10 -10.24 -2.60
CA VAL A 119 -7.91 -11.08 -2.53
C VAL A 119 -7.95 -12.12 -3.64
N GLU A 120 -6.97 -12.02 -4.53
CA GLU A 120 -6.72 -13.03 -5.56
C GLU A 120 -5.60 -13.98 -5.08
N GLY A 121 -5.93 -15.24 -4.85
CA GLY A 121 -4.96 -16.25 -4.40
C GLY A 121 -4.68 -16.23 -2.89
N PHE A 122 -3.42 -16.43 -2.50
CA PHE A 122 -2.98 -16.56 -1.11
C PHE A 122 -2.03 -15.42 -0.71
N GLY A 123 -2.10 -15.03 0.58
CA GLY A 123 -1.05 -14.19 1.15
C GLY A 123 -1.21 -12.70 0.94
N ALA A 124 -2.38 -12.15 1.21
CA ALA A 124 -2.64 -10.71 1.18
C ALA A 124 -2.45 -10.05 2.57
N ASN A 125 -1.40 -10.43 3.31
CA ASN A 125 -1.13 -9.91 4.65
C ASN A 125 -1.13 -8.38 4.71
N ARG A 126 -0.47 -7.71 3.74
CA ARG A 126 -0.38 -6.24 3.70
C ARG A 126 -1.70 -5.60 3.31
N ASP A 127 -2.44 -6.22 2.40
CA ASP A 127 -3.77 -5.77 2.01
C ASP A 127 -4.71 -5.78 3.22
N TYR A 128 -4.77 -6.91 3.95
CA TYR A 128 -5.57 -7.03 5.15
C TYR A 128 -5.09 -6.10 6.26
N TYR A 129 -3.78 -5.97 6.46
CA TYR A 129 -3.20 -5.08 7.45
C TYR A 129 -3.63 -3.63 7.23
N VAL A 130 -3.59 -3.14 5.99
CA VAL A 130 -4.04 -1.80 5.63
C VAL A 130 -5.55 -1.68 5.78
N ALA A 131 -6.31 -2.61 5.20
CA ALA A 131 -7.77 -2.60 5.23
C ALA A 131 -8.34 -2.69 6.66
N SER A 132 -7.68 -3.41 7.56
CA SER A 132 -8.11 -3.58 8.95
C SER A 132 -8.14 -2.28 9.75
N ALA A 133 -7.47 -1.22 9.30
CA ALA A 133 -7.52 0.10 9.95
C ALA A 133 -8.84 0.84 9.73
N ALA A 134 -9.64 0.45 8.74
CA ALA A 134 -10.96 1.02 8.49
C ALA A 134 -11.95 0.68 9.61
N GLU A 135 -12.99 1.48 9.74
CA GLU A 135 -14.07 1.25 10.71
C GLU A 135 -14.82 -0.06 10.41
N LYS A 136 -15.10 -0.29 9.11
CA LYS A 136 -15.72 -1.53 8.64
C LYS A 136 -14.88 -2.14 7.53
N LEU A 137 -14.79 -3.46 7.55
CA LEU A 137 -14.06 -4.24 6.56
C LEU A 137 -14.99 -5.29 5.94
N TYR A 138 -15.10 -5.24 4.64
CA TYR A 138 -15.80 -6.25 3.85
C TYR A 138 -14.82 -6.95 2.92
N MET A 139 -15.08 -8.22 2.63
CA MET A 139 -14.32 -8.98 1.65
C MET A 139 -15.21 -9.39 0.49
N ALA A 140 -14.64 -9.43 -0.70
CA ALA A 140 -15.32 -9.94 -1.87
C ALA A 140 -15.68 -11.41 -1.70
N PRO A 141 -16.89 -11.84 -2.08
CA PRO A 141 -17.24 -13.26 -2.11
C PRO A 141 -16.27 -14.06 -2.96
N GLY A 142 -15.79 -15.19 -2.46
CA GLY A 142 -14.82 -16.03 -3.16
C GLY A 142 -13.36 -15.54 -3.10
N SER A 143 -13.09 -14.49 -2.32
CA SER A 143 -11.71 -14.09 -2.03
C SER A 143 -10.90 -15.24 -1.42
N GLY A 144 -9.59 -15.29 -1.74
CA GLY A 144 -8.64 -16.20 -1.14
C GLY A 144 -8.35 -15.88 0.34
N ALA A 145 -7.46 -16.67 0.96
CA ALA A 145 -7.04 -16.46 2.34
C ALA A 145 -6.13 -15.23 2.46
N PRO A 146 -6.54 -14.16 3.15
CA PRO A 146 -5.74 -12.94 3.23
C PRO A 146 -4.59 -13.08 4.22
N LEU A 147 -4.78 -13.83 5.32
CA LEU A 147 -3.82 -13.91 6.42
C LEU A 147 -3.07 -15.24 6.43
N ILE A 148 -1.77 -15.13 6.24
CA ILE A 148 -0.82 -16.23 6.42
C ILE A 148 0.33 -15.74 7.30
N GLY A 149 1.12 -16.66 7.86
CA GLY A 149 2.32 -16.28 8.61
C GLY A 149 3.36 -15.58 7.75
N LEU A 150 4.34 -14.97 8.41
CA LEU A 150 5.48 -14.36 7.75
C LEU A 150 6.64 -15.36 7.69
N ALA A 151 7.31 -15.41 6.56
CA ALA A 151 8.52 -16.18 6.36
C ALA A 151 9.55 -15.34 5.58
N GLU A 152 10.82 -15.61 5.84
CA GLU A 152 11.94 -15.02 5.12
C GLU A 152 12.78 -16.15 4.53
N GLU A 153 13.12 -16.04 3.26
CA GLU A 153 13.95 -17.00 2.53
C GLU A 153 15.23 -16.32 2.06
N HIS A 154 16.36 -16.99 2.27
CA HIS A 154 17.67 -16.49 1.90
C HIS A 154 18.40 -17.45 0.96
N TRP A 155 19.05 -16.88 -0.05
CA TRP A 155 19.84 -17.62 -1.02
C TRP A 155 21.31 -17.57 -0.65
N PHE A 156 22.02 -18.70 -0.83
CA PHE A 156 23.44 -18.84 -0.55
C PHE A 156 24.12 -19.38 -1.80
N LEU A 157 25.11 -18.62 -2.31
CA LEU A 157 25.75 -18.96 -3.58
C LEU A 157 27.03 -19.80 -3.41
N GLY A 158 27.45 -20.13 -2.18
CA GLY A 158 28.68 -20.89 -1.91
C GLY A 158 28.76 -22.20 -2.70
N GLY A 159 27.67 -22.98 -2.70
CA GLY A 159 27.63 -24.25 -3.44
C GLY A 159 27.74 -24.09 -4.98
N LEU A 160 27.28 -22.96 -5.53
CA LEU A 160 27.48 -22.65 -6.94
C LEU A 160 28.96 -22.39 -7.26
N TRP A 161 29.62 -21.61 -6.41
CA TRP A 161 31.03 -21.29 -6.58
C TRP A 161 31.93 -22.53 -6.50
N ASP A 162 31.62 -23.45 -5.57
CA ASP A 162 32.32 -24.74 -5.49
C ASP A 162 32.24 -25.54 -6.80
N GLN A 163 31.04 -25.60 -7.39
CA GLN A 163 30.86 -26.31 -8.68
C GLN A 163 31.60 -25.68 -9.83
N LEU A 164 31.75 -24.35 -9.79
CA LEU A 164 32.48 -23.60 -10.83
C LEU A 164 34.00 -23.54 -10.59
N GLY A 165 34.48 -24.05 -9.44
CA GLY A 165 35.90 -23.94 -9.03
C GLY A 165 36.32 -22.49 -8.74
N VAL A 166 35.38 -21.63 -8.35
CA VAL A 166 35.62 -20.20 -8.05
C VAL A 166 35.73 -20.00 -6.54
N THR A 167 36.82 -19.35 -6.09
CA THR A 167 36.97 -18.94 -4.70
C THR A 167 36.57 -17.48 -4.56
N VAL A 168 35.46 -17.23 -3.85
CA VAL A 168 34.97 -15.87 -3.53
C VAL A 168 35.55 -15.41 -2.22
N GLN A 169 36.26 -14.27 -2.24
CA GLN A 169 36.81 -13.62 -1.03
C GLN A 169 35.95 -12.39 -0.73
N VAL A 170 35.45 -12.30 0.50
CA VAL A 170 34.66 -11.15 0.97
C VAL A 170 35.39 -10.49 2.13
N ALA A 171 35.62 -9.18 2.03
CA ALA A 171 36.09 -8.37 3.13
C ALA A 171 34.87 -7.69 3.79
N GLN A 172 34.70 -7.92 5.09
CA GLN A 172 33.61 -7.31 5.85
C GLN A 172 34.10 -6.73 7.16
N ALA A 173 33.45 -5.68 7.63
CA ALA A 173 33.70 -5.08 8.94
C ALA A 173 32.50 -5.32 9.85
N GLY A 174 32.69 -6.08 10.93
CA GLY A 174 31.64 -6.44 11.89
C GLY A 174 30.86 -7.71 11.51
N ASN A 175 30.21 -8.31 12.51
CA ASN A 175 29.60 -9.62 12.40
C ASN A 175 28.22 -9.61 11.72
N TYR A 176 27.50 -8.47 11.79
CA TYR A 176 26.13 -8.33 11.25
C TYR A 176 26.12 -7.84 9.80
N LYS A 177 26.97 -8.41 8.95
CA LYS A 177 27.07 -8.10 7.52
C LYS A 177 26.68 -9.32 6.66
N GLY A 178 25.45 -9.79 6.82
CA GLY A 178 24.95 -11.03 6.20
C GLY A 178 25.07 -11.15 4.69
N ALA A 179 25.29 -10.03 3.95
CA ALA A 179 25.54 -10.07 2.52
C ALA A 179 26.75 -10.95 2.14
N ALA A 180 27.78 -11.01 2.98
CA ALA A 180 28.94 -11.88 2.79
C ALA A 180 28.54 -13.35 2.79
N ASP A 181 27.67 -13.76 3.70
CA ASP A 181 27.17 -15.12 3.80
C ASP A 181 26.32 -15.49 2.57
N SER A 182 25.47 -14.59 2.09
CA SER A 182 24.66 -14.85 0.90
C SER A 182 25.52 -15.01 -0.36
N ILE A 183 26.62 -14.24 -0.49
CA ILE A 183 27.46 -14.27 -1.69
C ILE A 183 28.46 -15.43 -1.64
N ALA A 184 29.15 -15.64 -0.51
CA ALA A 184 30.25 -16.61 -0.41
C ALA A 184 29.91 -17.84 0.46
N GLY A 185 28.92 -17.75 1.33
CA GLY A 185 28.57 -18.80 2.28
C GLY A 185 27.61 -19.82 1.70
N HIS A 186 27.45 -20.93 2.44
CA HIS A 186 26.53 -22.02 2.13
C HIS A 186 25.28 -21.98 3.01
N ALA A 187 25.31 -21.22 4.11
CA ALA A 187 24.23 -21.08 5.07
C ALA A 187 24.39 -19.79 5.87
N MET A 188 23.36 -19.39 6.59
CA MET A 188 23.44 -18.29 7.56
C MET A 188 24.40 -18.64 8.69
N ASN A 189 25.28 -17.69 9.05
CA ASN A 189 25.97 -17.74 10.32
C ASN A 189 25.01 -17.33 11.47
N GLU A 190 25.46 -17.43 12.71
CA GLU A 190 24.65 -17.14 13.90
C GLU A 190 24.18 -15.68 13.94
N PHE A 191 25.04 -14.73 13.60
CA PHE A 191 24.74 -13.29 13.62
C PHE A 191 23.73 -12.89 12.55
N TYR A 192 23.87 -13.46 11.36
CA TYR A 192 22.92 -13.22 10.28
C TYR A 192 21.54 -13.81 10.65
N ARG A 193 21.50 -14.99 11.22
CA ARG A 193 20.26 -15.62 11.70
C ARG A 193 19.60 -14.80 12.82
N GLU A 194 20.37 -14.30 13.76
CA GLU A 194 19.87 -13.42 14.82
C GLU A 194 19.27 -12.14 14.24
N GLN A 195 19.97 -11.47 13.32
CA GLN A 195 19.50 -10.26 12.67
C GLN A 195 18.20 -10.50 11.88
N SER A 196 18.15 -11.57 11.10
CA SER A 196 16.98 -11.94 10.30
C SER A 196 15.77 -12.24 11.20
N ASN A 197 15.95 -13.05 12.23
CA ASN A 197 14.88 -13.35 13.19
C ASN A 197 14.38 -12.09 13.89
N ARG A 198 15.26 -11.20 14.36
CA ARG A 198 14.84 -9.94 15.00
C ARG A 198 14.04 -9.03 14.05
N LEU A 199 14.45 -8.98 12.78
CA LEU A 199 13.70 -8.21 11.77
C LEU A 199 12.33 -8.83 11.56
N LEU A 200 12.27 -10.14 11.39
CA LEU A 200 11.01 -10.87 11.18
C LEU A 200 10.08 -10.72 12.39
N ASP A 201 10.59 -10.86 13.62
CA ASP A 201 9.83 -10.66 14.86
C ASP A 201 9.29 -9.22 14.97
N SER A 202 10.08 -8.23 14.57
CA SER A 202 9.66 -6.83 14.57
C SER A 202 8.52 -6.59 13.59
N VAL A 203 8.61 -7.14 12.38
CA VAL A 203 7.56 -7.02 11.35
C VAL A 203 6.32 -7.81 11.75
N ASP A 204 6.47 -9.00 12.33
CA ASP A 204 5.35 -9.80 12.84
C ASP A 204 4.62 -9.07 13.98
N GLY A 205 5.37 -8.49 14.92
CA GLY A 205 4.81 -7.68 15.99
C GLY A 205 4.01 -6.49 15.49
N LEU A 206 4.53 -5.78 14.50
CA LEU A 206 3.82 -4.66 13.85
C LEU A 206 2.55 -5.15 13.15
N PHE A 207 2.63 -6.23 12.40
CA PHE A 207 1.53 -6.82 11.64
C PHE A 207 0.40 -7.31 12.55
N VAL A 208 0.73 -8.22 13.46
CA VAL A 208 -0.27 -8.84 14.35
C VAL A 208 -0.81 -7.82 15.35
N GLY A 209 0.07 -7.01 15.95
CA GLY A 209 -0.31 -5.97 16.90
C GLY A 209 -1.21 -4.91 16.27
N GLY A 210 -0.89 -4.48 15.06
CA GLY A 210 -1.71 -3.51 14.34
C GLY A 210 -3.13 -4.03 14.03
N ILE A 211 -3.26 -5.28 13.60
CA ILE A 211 -4.59 -5.88 13.38
C ILE A 211 -5.35 -5.99 14.71
N ALA A 212 -4.71 -6.50 15.76
CA ALA A 212 -5.32 -6.64 17.08
C ALA A 212 -5.87 -5.32 17.61
N GLU A 213 -5.06 -4.25 17.53
CA GLU A 213 -5.45 -2.89 17.93
C GLU A 213 -6.67 -2.39 17.14
N ALA A 214 -6.61 -2.49 15.81
CA ALA A 214 -7.67 -1.94 14.95
C ALA A 214 -9.00 -2.67 15.10
N ARG A 215 -8.95 -3.97 15.33
CA ARG A 215 -10.13 -4.82 15.44
C ARG A 215 -10.60 -5.00 16.90
N GLY A 216 -9.87 -4.45 17.88
CA GLY A 216 -10.22 -4.53 19.30
C GLY A 216 -10.18 -5.96 19.83
N VAL A 217 -9.31 -6.84 19.31
CA VAL A 217 -9.16 -8.22 19.72
C VAL A 217 -7.79 -8.48 20.34
N PRO A 218 -7.64 -9.51 21.19
CA PRO A 218 -6.33 -9.90 21.71
C PRO A 218 -5.38 -10.36 20.59
N VAL A 219 -4.09 -10.05 20.73
CA VAL A 219 -3.01 -10.49 19.81
C VAL A 219 -3.07 -12.02 19.58
N GLU A 220 -3.34 -12.78 20.63
CA GLU A 220 -3.46 -14.23 20.55
C GLU A 220 -4.60 -14.72 19.65
N THR A 221 -5.67 -13.93 19.53
CA THR A 221 -6.77 -14.23 18.60
C THR A 221 -6.29 -14.09 17.15
N VAL A 222 -5.55 -13.02 16.84
CA VAL A 222 -4.96 -12.82 15.51
C VAL A 222 -3.99 -13.96 15.18
N ARG A 223 -3.11 -14.32 16.13
CA ARG A 223 -2.16 -15.44 15.95
C ARG A 223 -2.86 -16.78 15.70
N LYS A 224 -3.94 -17.07 16.42
CA LYS A 224 -4.74 -18.29 16.19
C LYS A 224 -5.35 -18.32 14.80
N VAL A 225 -5.88 -17.19 14.32
CA VAL A 225 -6.42 -17.07 12.96
C VAL A 225 -5.33 -17.33 11.93
N ILE A 226 -4.16 -16.70 12.06
CA ILE A 226 -3.02 -16.93 11.16
C ILE A 226 -2.58 -18.39 11.19
N ALA A 227 -2.44 -18.99 12.38
CA ALA A 227 -2.01 -20.37 12.54
C ALA A 227 -3.01 -21.40 11.99
N SER A 228 -4.30 -21.05 11.93
CA SER A 228 -5.33 -21.91 11.32
C SER A 228 -5.21 -21.97 9.81
N ALA A 229 -4.33 -21.14 9.20
CA ALA A 229 -4.14 -20.99 7.75
C ALA A 229 -5.50 -20.93 7.03
N PRO A 230 -6.30 -19.87 7.27
CA PRO A 230 -7.68 -19.84 6.85
C PRO A 230 -7.76 -19.91 5.32
N SER A 231 -8.24 -21.03 4.82
CA SER A 231 -8.54 -21.19 3.38
C SER A 231 -9.85 -20.50 2.99
N ARG A 232 -10.61 -20.01 3.98
CA ARG A 232 -11.91 -19.39 3.80
C ARG A 232 -12.01 -18.06 4.57
N PRO A 233 -12.60 -17.03 3.95
CA PRO A 233 -12.75 -15.71 4.57
C PRO A 233 -13.56 -15.72 5.88
N GLU A 234 -14.45 -16.69 6.06
CA GLU A 234 -15.35 -16.77 7.22
C GLU A 234 -14.57 -16.92 8.54
N VAL A 235 -13.36 -17.51 8.49
CA VAL A 235 -12.50 -17.63 9.68
C VAL A 235 -12.09 -16.26 10.22
N LEU A 236 -12.08 -15.24 9.37
CA LEU A 236 -11.76 -13.86 9.78
C LEU A 236 -12.89 -13.18 10.57
N GLU A 237 -14.07 -13.80 10.65
CA GLU A 237 -15.16 -13.30 11.49
C GLU A 237 -14.76 -13.21 12.97
N ALA A 238 -13.78 -14.00 13.40
CA ALA A 238 -13.18 -13.89 14.73
C ALA A 238 -12.42 -12.58 14.96
N LEU A 239 -12.17 -11.80 13.90
CA LEU A 239 -11.46 -10.52 13.94
C LEU A 239 -12.41 -9.33 13.69
N LYS A 240 -13.72 -9.50 13.92
CA LYS A 240 -14.72 -8.44 13.78
C LYS A 240 -14.61 -7.36 14.86
#